data_e44758c87dc52e507b16474ef1b069c3
#
_entry.id   e44758c87dc52e507b16474ef1b069c3
#
_cell.length_a   1.000
_cell.length_b   1.000
_cell.length_c   1.000
_cell.angle_alpha   90.00
_cell.angle_beta   90.00
_cell.angle_gamma   90.00
#
_symmetry.space_group_name_H-M   'P 1'
#
loop_
_entity.id
_entity.type
_entity.pdbx_description
1 polymer ?
#
loop_
_entity_poly.entity_id
_entity_poly.type
_entity_poly.pdbx_seq_one_letter_code
_entity_poly.pdbx_strand_id
1 'polypeptide(L)'
;MSLRAAYQRDLTRELVGAPASPLITAGDLAALPTPVGRYLEVTGVIGQPRVANFRVRMHGRIRSDAGARWMPLQAEQHNVIEHRSRLFYLTSSMFGVPVRGYHRYIDGSASMDITLAGLFSVAHATGEELFQSETVTFLNDMCLFAPGSLLDPQLAWSTIDARTVRIHFTNAGVAVRAQLSFNDAGELIDFVSDDRYQARSDGKRSTRCRWSTPVKGYRSFGPMRLVGAGEGCWLAETGPYPYIELEIDDVAYNVGRDDPRRLR
;
A
#
# COMPACT_ATOMS: atom_id res chain seq x y z
N MET A 1 0.79 16.91 20.09
CA MET A 1 0.21 17.13 18.75
C MET A 1 -0.59 15.88 18.39
N SER A 2 -1.79 16.01 17.79
CA SER A 2 -2.58 14.82 17.42
C SER A 2 -1.98 14.10 16.21
N LEU A 3 -2.21 12.78 16.08
CA LEU A 3 -1.74 11.99 14.93
C LEU A 3 -2.31 12.54 13.60
N ARG A 4 -3.56 13.05 13.60
CA ARG A 4 -4.15 13.69 12.42
C ARG A 4 -3.39 14.95 12.01
N ALA A 5 -2.99 15.78 12.98
CA ALA A 5 -2.19 16.98 12.70
C ALA A 5 -0.79 16.62 12.20
N ALA A 6 -0.17 15.56 12.73
CA ALA A 6 1.10 15.05 12.23
C ALA A 6 0.99 14.57 10.78
N TYR A 7 -0.01 13.75 10.48
CA TYR A 7 -0.31 13.29 9.12
C TYR A 7 -0.51 14.46 8.14
N GLN A 8 -1.32 15.46 8.50
CA GLN A 8 -1.58 16.63 7.64
C GLN A 8 -0.34 17.45 7.39
N ARG A 9 0.50 17.65 8.41
CA ARG A 9 1.79 18.37 8.27
C ARG A 9 2.71 17.63 7.29
N ASP A 10 2.88 16.30 7.49
CA ASP A 10 3.75 15.49 6.65
C ASP A 10 3.21 15.46 5.21
N LEU A 11 1.90 15.32 5.03
CA LEU A 11 1.24 15.40 3.73
C LEU A 11 1.49 16.72 3.02
N THR A 12 1.42 17.84 3.75
CA THR A 12 1.70 19.18 3.19
C THR A 12 3.15 19.31 2.73
N ARG A 13 4.09 18.65 3.42
CA ARG A 13 5.51 18.60 3.04
C ARG A 13 5.74 17.77 1.80
N GLU A 14 5.12 16.58 1.72
CA GLU A 14 5.34 15.62 0.65
C GLU A 14 4.63 15.99 -0.67
N LEU A 15 3.45 16.61 -0.59
CA LEU A 15 2.74 17.07 -1.78
C LEU A 15 3.33 18.39 -2.26
N VAL A 16 4.19 18.35 -3.24
CA VAL A 16 4.55 19.47 -4.10
C VAL A 16 3.48 19.70 -5.16
N GLY A 17 3.50 20.83 -5.87
CA GLY A 17 2.54 21.09 -6.95
C GLY A 17 2.44 19.92 -7.92
N ALA A 18 1.25 19.61 -8.44
CA ALA A 18 1.05 18.51 -9.37
C ALA A 18 1.92 18.72 -10.62
N PRO A 19 2.95 17.90 -10.87
CA PRO A 19 3.77 18.05 -12.05
C PRO A 19 2.95 17.67 -13.30
N ALA A 20 3.21 18.37 -14.40
CA ALA A 20 2.75 17.90 -15.72
C ALA A 20 3.47 16.58 -16.02
N SER A 21 2.75 15.47 -15.90
CA SER A 21 3.29 14.14 -16.15
C SER A 21 3.00 13.70 -17.58
N PRO A 22 3.97 13.12 -18.31
CA PRO A 22 3.74 12.59 -19.65
C PRO A 22 2.69 11.48 -19.62
N LEU A 23 1.95 11.32 -20.71
CA LEU A 23 1.00 10.23 -20.85
C LEU A 23 1.73 8.90 -21.06
N ILE A 24 1.19 7.86 -20.47
CA ILE A 24 1.66 6.47 -20.67
C ILE A 24 1.20 6.01 -22.06
N THR A 25 2.11 5.45 -22.83
CA THR A 25 1.87 4.91 -24.17
C THR A 25 1.95 3.38 -24.17
N ALA A 26 1.41 2.73 -25.19
CA ALA A 26 1.57 1.28 -25.37
C ALA A 26 3.07 0.88 -25.51
N GLY A 27 3.90 1.77 -26.09
CA GLY A 27 5.35 1.53 -26.19
C GLY A 27 6.06 1.45 -24.85
N ASP A 28 5.58 2.16 -23.83
CA ASP A 28 6.15 2.10 -22.48
C ASP A 28 6.03 0.71 -21.84
N LEU A 29 5.03 -0.09 -22.27
CA LEU A 29 4.78 -1.42 -21.73
C LEU A 29 5.67 -2.51 -22.35
N ALA A 30 6.30 -2.23 -23.48
CA ALA A 30 7.02 -3.24 -24.29
C ALA A 30 8.21 -3.90 -23.57
N ALA A 31 8.82 -3.23 -22.60
CA ALA A 31 9.94 -3.76 -21.82
C ALA A 31 9.51 -4.59 -20.60
N LEU A 32 8.20 -4.62 -20.28
CA LEU A 32 7.69 -5.34 -19.12
C LEU A 32 7.46 -6.84 -19.42
N PRO A 33 7.54 -7.73 -18.42
CA PRO A 33 7.08 -9.10 -18.58
C PRO A 33 5.62 -9.14 -19.08
N THR A 34 5.31 -10.08 -19.96
CA THR A 34 3.96 -10.19 -20.57
C THR A 34 2.79 -10.13 -19.57
N PRO A 35 2.82 -10.85 -18.40
CA PRO A 35 1.74 -10.75 -17.43
C PRO A 35 1.56 -9.34 -16.87
N VAL A 36 2.65 -8.61 -16.65
CA VAL A 36 2.63 -7.24 -16.13
C VAL A 36 2.10 -6.27 -17.17
N GLY A 37 2.59 -6.36 -18.41
CA GLY A 37 2.09 -5.54 -19.53
C GLY A 37 0.59 -5.71 -19.69
N ARG A 38 0.10 -6.96 -19.72
CA ARG A 38 -1.34 -7.27 -19.78
C ARG A 38 -2.14 -6.69 -18.60
N TYR A 39 -1.59 -6.78 -17.39
CA TYR A 39 -2.20 -6.17 -16.20
C TYR A 39 -2.35 -4.66 -16.38
N LEU A 40 -1.32 -3.97 -16.83
CA LEU A 40 -1.35 -2.54 -17.08
C LEU A 40 -2.39 -2.16 -18.14
N GLU A 41 -2.52 -2.95 -19.20
CA GLU A 41 -3.57 -2.76 -20.22
C GLU A 41 -4.97 -2.90 -19.61
N VAL A 42 -5.22 -3.95 -18.85
CA VAL A 42 -6.52 -4.22 -18.20
C VAL A 42 -6.89 -3.14 -17.18
N THR A 43 -5.91 -2.55 -16.51
CA THR A 43 -6.14 -1.44 -15.56
C THR A 43 -6.37 -0.10 -16.25
N GLY A 44 -6.14 0.01 -17.55
CA GLY A 44 -6.43 1.22 -18.34
C GLY A 44 -5.41 2.34 -18.15
N VAL A 45 -4.14 2.00 -17.84
CA VAL A 45 -3.08 3.03 -17.66
C VAL A 45 -2.68 3.74 -18.95
N ILE A 46 -2.88 3.09 -20.12
CA ILE A 46 -2.54 3.69 -21.43
C ILE A 46 -3.38 4.94 -21.65
N GLY A 47 -2.74 6.05 -22.01
CA GLY A 47 -3.37 7.34 -22.19
C GLY A 47 -3.58 8.12 -20.87
N GLN A 48 -3.24 7.54 -19.72
CA GLN A 48 -3.26 8.25 -18.44
C GLN A 48 -1.90 8.92 -18.15
N PRO A 49 -1.89 10.04 -17.40
CA PRO A 49 -0.65 10.64 -16.92
C PRO A 49 0.14 9.66 -16.05
N ARG A 50 1.47 9.70 -16.12
CA ARG A 50 2.32 8.97 -15.16
C ARG A 50 1.98 9.38 -13.73
N VAL A 51 1.97 8.40 -12.82
CA VAL A 51 1.59 8.62 -11.43
C VAL A 51 2.77 9.19 -10.65
N ALA A 52 2.67 10.45 -10.23
CA ALA A 52 3.62 11.08 -9.32
C ALA A 52 3.24 10.82 -7.85
N ASN A 53 1.96 10.82 -7.55
CA ASN A 53 1.39 10.48 -6.25
C ASN A 53 -0.04 9.96 -6.40
N PHE A 54 -0.53 9.32 -5.36
CA PHE A 54 -1.94 8.91 -5.29
C PHE A 54 -2.47 8.94 -3.86
N ARG A 55 -3.78 9.17 -3.76
CA ARG A 55 -4.55 9.02 -2.52
C ARG A 55 -5.51 7.85 -2.67
N VAL A 56 -5.64 7.05 -1.60
CA VAL A 56 -6.67 6.01 -1.48
C VAL A 56 -7.47 6.26 -0.21
N ARG A 57 -8.79 6.16 -0.29
CA ARG A 57 -9.68 6.03 0.87
C ARG A 57 -10.26 4.63 0.89
N MET A 58 -10.37 4.09 2.07
CA MET A 58 -10.80 2.71 2.26
C MET A 58 -11.46 2.54 3.61
N HIS A 59 -12.34 1.57 3.70
CA HIS A 59 -12.94 1.11 4.94
C HIS A 59 -12.84 -0.41 5.05
N GLY A 60 -13.15 -0.93 6.24
CA GLY A 60 -13.09 -2.38 6.45
C GLY A 60 -12.99 -2.72 7.93
N ARG A 61 -12.16 -3.72 8.24
CA ARG A 61 -11.94 -4.18 9.60
C ARG A 61 -10.51 -4.66 9.82
N ILE A 62 -10.05 -4.56 11.06
CA ILE A 62 -8.70 -4.94 11.48
C ILE A 62 -8.73 -5.68 12.81
N ARG A 63 -7.79 -6.59 13.03
CA ARG A 63 -7.57 -7.27 14.32
C ARG A 63 -6.07 -7.43 14.59
N SER A 64 -5.69 -7.58 15.86
CA SER A 64 -4.29 -7.69 16.27
C SER A 64 -3.69 -9.07 15.99
N ASP A 65 -4.49 -10.12 16.09
CA ASP A 65 -4.07 -11.51 15.90
C ASP A 65 -5.24 -12.40 15.43
N ALA A 66 -4.97 -13.67 15.13
CA ALA A 66 -5.94 -14.61 14.58
C ALA A 66 -7.16 -14.84 15.49
N GLY A 67 -6.99 -14.77 16.81
CA GLY A 67 -8.04 -14.95 17.81
C GLY A 67 -8.72 -13.66 18.25
N ALA A 68 -8.18 -12.49 17.88
CA ALA A 68 -8.71 -11.22 18.31
C ALA A 68 -10.02 -10.84 17.60
N ARG A 69 -10.82 -10.04 18.30
CA ARG A 69 -12.04 -9.47 17.76
C ARG A 69 -11.72 -8.47 16.65
N TRP A 70 -12.49 -8.52 15.57
CA TRP A 70 -12.46 -7.52 14.52
C TRP A 70 -12.95 -6.16 15.01
N MET A 71 -12.19 -5.11 14.67
CA MET A 71 -12.54 -3.72 14.90
C MET A 71 -12.83 -3.05 13.55
N PRO A 72 -13.85 -2.18 13.46
CA PRO A 72 -14.13 -1.42 12.23
C PRO A 72 -12.95 -0.51 11.92
N LEU A 73 -12.69 -0.28 10.64
CA LEU A 73 -11.58 0.52 10.16
C LEU A 73 -12.05 1.50 9.08
N GLN A 74 -11.59 2.73 9.18
CA GLN A 74 -11.58 3.70 8.08
C GLN A 74 -10.17 4.23 7.92
N ALA A 75 -9.69 4.33 6.69
CA ALA A 75 -8.34 4.79 6.43
C ALA A 75 -8.26 5.72 5.22
N GLU A 76 -7.29 6.61 5.29
CA GLU A 76 -6.85 7.47 4.22
C GLU A 76 -5.34 7.33 4.06
N GLN A 77 -4.91 7.15 2.84
CA GLN A 77 -3.51 6.92 2.50
C GLN A 77 -3.07 7.83 1.37
N HIS A 78 -1.85 8.35 1.47
CA HIS A 78 -1.17 9.04 0.38
C HIS A 78 0.20 8.42 0.16
N ASN A 79 0.52 8.14 -1.10
CA ASN A 79 1.86 7.71 -1.53
C ASN A 79 2.40 8.72 -2.54
N VAL A 80 3.66 9.10 -2.40
CA VAL A 80 4.40 9.91 -3.39
C VAL A 80 5.47 9.02 -3.98
N ILE A 81 5.38 8.78 -5.29
CA ILE A 81 6.23 7.79 -5.99
C ILE A 81 7.67 8.26 -6.07
N GLU A 82 7.90 9.52 -6.42
CA GLU A 82 9.24 10.09 -6.59
C GLU A 82 10.04 10.05 -5.28
N HIS A 83 9.42 10.44 -4.17
CA HIS A 83 10.06 10.50 -2.85
C HIS A 83 10.01 9.16 -2.10
N ARG A 84 9.39 8.12 -2.68
CA ARG A 84 9.20 6.83 -1.99
C ARG A 84 8.57 7.01 -0.61
N SER A 85 7.54 7.86 -0.49
CA SER A 85 6.88 8.12 0.78
C SER A 85 5.46 7.57 0.81
N ARG A 86 5.05 7.09 2.00
CA ARG A 86 3.73 6.54 2.30
C ARG A 86 3.25 7.08 3.64
N LEU A 87 2.07 7.67 3.62
CA LEU A 87 1.39 8.21 4.78
C LEU A 87 0.05 7.50 4.92
N PHE A 88 -0.12 6.66 5.92
CA PHE A 88 -1.35 5.91 6.16
C PHE A 88 -1.95 6.29 7.50
N TYR A 89 -3.08 6.98 7.47
CA TYR A 89 -3.82 7.39 8.65
C TYR A 89 -5.10 6.56 8.77
N LEU A 90 -5.33 5.99 9.96
CA LEU A 90 -6.51 5.17 10.24
C LEU A 90 -7.28 5.65 11.46
N THR A 91 -8.57 5.40 11.43
CA THR A 91 -9.48 5.49 12.57
C THR A 91 -10.20 4.17 12.77
N SER A 92 -10.36 3.79 14.03
CA SER A 92 -11.01 2.55 14.45
C SER A 92 -11.74 2.79 15.79
N SER A 93 -12.40 1.78 16.29
CA SER A 93 -12.97 1.81 17.64
C SER A 93 -12.84 0.44 18.32
N MET A 94 -12.43 0.46 19.58
CA MET A 94 -12.33 -0.71 20.43
C MET A 94 -13.27 -0.53 21.62
N PHE A 95 -14.34 -1.36 21.71
CA PHE A 95 -15.38 -1.25 22.74
C PHE A 95 -15.99 0.16 22.86
N GLY A 96 -16.19 0.84 21.71
CA GLY A 96 -16.71 2.22 21.68
C GLY A 96 -15.66 3.31 21.95
N VAL A 97 -14.44 2.95 22.33
CA VAL A 97 -13.34 3.92 22.53
C VAL A 97 -12.62 4.16 21.20
N PRO A 98 -12.47 5.44 20.79
CA PRO A 98 -11.78 5.76 19.53
C PRO A 98 -10.31 5.33 19.55
N VAL A 99 -9.87 4.65 18.48
CA VAL A 99 -8.47 4.31 18.19
C VAL A 99 -8.04 5.09 16.96
N ARG A 100 -6.84 5.64 16.98
CA ARG A 100 -6.23 6.31 15.83
C ARG A 100 -4.85 5.76 15.60
N GLY A 101 -4.50 5.52 14.34
CA GLY A 101 -3.17 5.07 13.94
C GLY A 101 -2.61 5.95 12.84
N TYR A 102 -1.29 6.10 12.85
CA TYR A 102 -0.56 6.76 11.79
C TYR A 102 0.72 5.99 11.51
N HIS A 103 0.81 5.45 10.28
CA HIS A 103 2.02 4.87 9.73
C HIS A 103 2.67 5.88 8.81
N ARG A 104 3.91 6.19 9.09
CA ARG A 104 4.74 7.14 8.37
C ARG A 104 5.94 6.42 7.77
N TYR A 105 6.11 6.53 6.48
CA TYR A 105 7.27 6.00 5.73
C TYR A 105 7.78 7.12 4.83
N ILE A 106 8.86 7.78 5.23
CA ILE A 106 9.45 8.95 4.56
C ILE A 106 10.95 8.98 4.84
N ASP A 107 11.75 9.48 3.90
CA ASP A 107 13.18 9.80 4.08
C ASP A 107 14.01 8.62 4.63
N GLY A 108 13.77 7.42 4.12
CA GLY A 108 14.50 6.23 4.57
C GLY A 108 14.18 5.78 6.01
N SER A 109 13.07 6.24 6.57
CA SER A 109 12.62 5.89 7.92
C SER A 109 11.15 5.49 7.96
N ALA A 110 10.78 4.69 8.96
CA ALA A 110 9.39 4.33 9.22
C ALA A 110 9.04 4.49 10.69
N SER A 111 7.81 4.92 10.95
CA SER A 111 7.20 4.89 12.28
C SER A 111 5.74 4.47 12.21
N MET A 112 5.27 3.83 13.27
CA MET A 112 3.87 3.49 13.49
C MET A 112 3.48 3.95 14.89
N ASP A 113 2.49 4.81 14.96
CA ASP A 113 1.96 5.34 16.21
C ASP A 113 0.47 5.01 16.32
N ILE A 114 0.05 4.45 17.47
CA ILE A 114 -1.35 4.16 17.76
C ILE A 114 -1.74 4.82 19.09
N THR A 115 -2.88 5.52 19.08
CA THR A 115 -3.44 6.17 20.28
C THR A 115 -4.85 5.71 20.56
N LEU A 116 -5.18 5.57 21.85
CA LEU A 116 -6.51 5.31 22.38
C LEU A 116 -7.10 6.61 22.94
N ALA A 117 -8.38 6.88 22.64
CA ALA A 117 -9.09 8.12 23.01
C ALA A 117 -8.38 9.41 22.57
N GLY A 118 -7.39 9.32 21.66
CA GLY A 118 -6.59 10.45 21.21
C GLY A 118 -5.59 10.99 22.26
N LEU A 119 -5.48 10.35 23.41
CA LEU A 119 -4.66 10.82 24.56
C LEU A 119 -3.58 9.81 24.96
N PHE A 120 -3.91 8.53 24.95
CA PHE A 120 -3.00 7.49 25.44
C PHE A 120 -2.29 6.84 24.25
N SER A 121 -0.94 6.90 24.22
CA SER A 121 -0.14 6.11 23.29
C SER A 121 -0.18 4.65 23.73
N VAL A 122 -0.68 3.77 22.86
CA VAL A 122 -0.78 2.32 23.12
C VAL A 122 0.24 1.51 22.32
N ALA A 123 0.77 2.09 21.22
CA ALA A 123 1.88 1.50 20.48
C ALA A 123 2.70 2.60 19.81
N HIS A 124 4.01 2.39 19.80
CA HIS A 124 4.98 3.15 19.03
C HIS A 124 6.02 2.18 18.51
N ALA A 125 6.21 2.12 17.20
CA ALA A 125 7.21 1.28 16.58
C ALA A 125 8.04 2.08 15.59
N THR A 126 9.33 1.76 15.52
CA THR A 126 10.34 2.32 14.60
C THR A 126 11.40 1.25 14.32
N GLY A 127 12.38 1.57 13.49
CA GLY A 127 13.55 0.74 13.26
C GLY A 127 13.55 0.03 11.90
N GLU A 128 14.63 -0.72 11.65
CA GLU A 128 14.94 -1.33 10.36
C GLU A 128 13.88 -2.35 9.90
N GLU A 129 13.39 -3.18 10.83
CA GLU A 129 12.39 -4.20 10.53
C GLU A 129 11.05 -3.58 10.11
N LEU A 130 10.65 -2.47 10.76
CA LEU A 130 9.47 -1.70 10.34
C LEU A 130 9.71 -1.02 9.00
N PHE A 131 10.88 -0.43 8.78
CA PHE A 131 11.23 0.21 7.52
C PHE A 131 11.19 -0.78 6.36
N GLN A 132 11.76 -1.98 6.53
CA GLN A 132 11.68 -3.04 5.53
C GLN A 132 10.23 -3.47 5.27
N SER A 133 9.41 -3.64 6.33
CA SER A 133 8.00 -4.00 6.22
C SER A 133 7.19 -2.93 5.45
N GLU A 134 7.44 -1.65 5.73
CA GLU A 134 6.78 -0.55 5.03
C GLU A 134 7.29 -0.40 3.58
N THR A 135 8.56 -0.78 3.29
CA THR A 135 9.07 -0.86 1.92
C THR A 135 8.31 -1.93 1.11
N VAL A 136 8.03 -3.09 1.69
CA VAL A 136 7.16 -4.12 1.07
C VAL A 136 5.75 -3.58 0.86
N THR A 137 5.20 -2.87 1.86
CA THR A 137 3.85 -2.31 1.76
C THR A 137 3.77 -1.23 0.68
N PHE A 138 4.78 -0.35 0.58
CA PHE A 138 4.85 0.65 -0.48
C PHE A 138 4.86 0.02 -1.88
N LEU A 139 5.66 -1.05 -2.07
CA LEU A 139 5.69 -1.81 -3.32
C LEU A 139 4.32 -2.46 -3.63
N ASN A 140 3.67 -3.03 -2.62
CA ASN A 140 2.33 -3.59 -2.75
C ASN A 140 1.31 -2.53 -3.18
N ASP A 141 1.35 -1.35 -2.57
CA ASP A 141 0.46 -0.24 -2.91
C ASP A 141 0.65 0.23 -4.36
N MET A 142 1.89 0.28 -4.86
CA MET A 142 2.18 0.55 -6.28
C MET A 142 1.48 -0.46 -7.18
N CYS A 143 1.54 -1.74 -6.82
CA CYS A 143 0.92 -2.81 -7.60
C CYS A 143 -0.61 -2.72 -7.61
N LEU A 144 -1.25 -2.40 -6.48
CA LEU A 144 -2.70 -2.46 -6.32
C LEU A 144 -3.40 -1.17 -6.73
N PHE A 145 -2.83 -0.01 -6.37
CA PHE A 145 -3.52 1.28 -6.45
C PHE A 145 -2.94 2.21 -7.52
N ALA A 146 -1.71 1.97 -7.94
CA ALA A 146 -1.01 2.81 -8.91
C ALA A 146 -0.27 2.00 -9.98
N PRO A 147 -0.95 1.12 -10.76
CA PRO A 147 -0.29 0.23 -11.71
C PRO A 147 0.66 0.96 -12.67
N GLY A 148 0.33 2.19 -13.08
CA GLY A 148 1.21 3.01 -13.93
C GLY A 148 2.58 3.32 -13.32
N SER A 149 2.75 3.21 -11.99
CA SER A 149 4.05 3.36 -11.31
C SER A 149 4.96 2.14 -11.50
N LEU A 150 4.42 1.00 -11.98
CA LEU A 150 5.21 -0.19 -12.32
C LEU A 150 6.11 0.00 -13.57
N LEU A 151 5.99 1.12 -14.25
CA LEU A 151 6.89 1.59 -15.30
C LEU A 151 8.19 2.23 -14.75
N ASP A 152 8.40 2.22 -13.43
CA ASP A 152 9.62 2.73 -12.80
C ASP A 152 10.83 1.89 -13.24
N PRO A 153 11.87 2.51 -13.84
CA PRO A 153 13.05 1.79 -14.31
C PRO A 153 13.90 1.17 -13.20
N GLN A 154 13.66 1.54 -11.94
CA GLN A 154 14.34 0.94 -10.80
C GLN A 154 13.73 -0.39 -10.34
N LEU A 155 12.58 -0.77 -10.90
CA LEU A 155 11.99 -2.08 -10.66
C LEU A 155 12.65 -3.13 -11.54
N ALA A 156 13.11 -4.22 -10.95
CA ALA A 156 13.64 -5.35 -11.68
C ALA A 156 12.64 -6.53 -11.66
N TRP A 157 12.51 -7.18 -12.80
CA TRP A 157 11.51 -8.22 -13.01
C TRP A 157 12.15 -9.56 -13.38
N SER A 158 11.53 -10.65 -12.95
CA SER A 158 11.80 -11.99 -13.48
C SER A 158 10.49 -12.76 -13.66
N THR A 159 10.31 -13.39 -14.81
CA THR A 159 9.16 -14.22 -15.12
C THR A 159 9.34 -15.59 -14.46
N ILE A 160 8.31 -16.07 -13.76
CA ILE A 160 8.27 -17.41 -13.16
C ILE A 160 7.51 -18.35 -14.13
N ASP A 161 6.30 -17.93 -14.54
CA ASP A 161 5.48 -18.63 -15.52
C ASP A 161 4.58 -17.66 -16.28
N ALA A 162 3.61 -18.17 -17.03
CA ALA A 162 2.71 -17.36 -17.87
C ALA A 162 1.80 -16.39 -17.08
N ARG A 163 1.64 -16.58 -15.77
CA ARG A 163 0.74 -15.80 -14.90
C ARG A 163 1.42 -15.34 -13.61
N THR A 164 2.71 -15.59 -13.46
CA THR A 164 3.44 -15.30 -12.23
C THR A 164 4.76 -14.62 -12.54
N VAL A 165 5.01 -13.50 -11.87
CA VAL A 165 6.28 -12.79 -11.97
C VAL A 165 6.84 -12.50 -10.58
N ARG A 166 8.14 -12.27 -10.49
CA ARG A 166 8.79 -11.72 -9.31
C ARG A 166 9.22 -10.29 -9.62
N ILE A 167 8.95 -9.41 -8.67
CA ILE A 167 9.40 -8.02 -8.66
C ILE A 167 10.44 -7.82 -7.57
N HIS A 168 11.46 -7.03 -7.88
CA HIS A 168 12.48 -6.57 -6.94
C HIS A 168 12.43 -5.05 -6.87
N PHE A 169 12.50 -4.52 -5.67
CA PHE A 169 12.47 -3.10 -5.37
C PHE A 169 13.49 -2.76 -4.30
N THR A 170 14.20 -1.66 -4.47
CA THR A 170 15.17 -1.17 -3.50
C THR A 170 14.84 0.27 -3.13
N ASN A 171 14.79 0.58 -1.83
CA ASN A 171 14.65 1.94 -1.33
C ASN A 171 15.60 2.16 -0.16
N ALA A 172 16.36 3.27 -0.17
CA ALA A 172 17.31 3.66 0.89
C ALA A 172 18.21 2.49 1.35
N GLY A 173 18.70 1.67 0.41
CA GLY A 173 19.59 0.54 0.67
C GLY A 173 18.88 -0.76 1.10
N VAL A 174 17.57 -0.73 1.35
CA VAL A 174 16.78 -1.94 1.69
C VAL A 174 16.16 -2.52 0.42
N ALA A 175 16.55 -3.74 0.10
CA ALA A 175 16.03 -4.50 -1.04
C ALA A 175 14.93 -5.47 -0.59
N VAL A 176 13.80 -5.42 -1.27
CA VAL A 176 12.65 -6.31 -1.04
C VAL A 176 12.19 -6.95 -2.35
N ARG A 177 11.49 -8.06 -2.23
CA ARG A 177 10.94 -8.79 -3.37
C ARG A 177 9.55 -9.31 -3.07
N ALA A 178 8.78 -9.43 -4.14
CA ALA A 178 7.47 -10.05 -4.07
C ALA A 178 7.18 -10.88 -5.32
N GLN A 179 6.26 -11.81 -5.16
CA GLN A 179 5.66 -12.56 -6.26
C GLN A 179 4.27 -11.99 -6.52
N LEU A 180 3.98 -11.73 -7.79
CA LEU A 180 2.68 -11.27 -8.26
C LEU A 180 2.03 -12.38 -9.08
N SER A 181 0.80 -12.71 -8.77
CA SER A 181 0.01 -13.71 -9.50
C SER A 181 -1.18 -13.07 -10.19
N PHE A 182 -1.42 -13.43 -11.45
CA PHE A 182 -2.48 -12.88 -12.29
C PHE A 182 -3.45 -13.98 -12.73
N ASN A 183 -4.74 -13.61 -12.94
CA ASN A 183 -5.73 -14.50 -13.49
C ASN A 183 -5.73 -14.48 -15.03
N ASP A 184 -6.60 -15.29 -15.65
CA ASP A 184 -6.71 -15.38 -17.11
C ASP A 184 -7.25 -14.09 -17.76
N ALA A 185 -7.91 -13.22 -17.01
CA ALA A 185 -8.32 -11.90 -17.45
C ALA A 185 -7.16 -10.88 -17.44
N GLY A 186 -5.99 -11.22 -16.87
CA GLY A 186 -4.85 -10.32 -16.71
C GLY A 186 -4.93 -9.46 -15.44
N GLU A 187 -5.87 -9.73 -14.53
CA GLU A 187 -6.00 -9.01 -13.28
C GLU A 187 -5.04 -9.59 -12.23
N LEU A 188 -4.38 -8.74 -11.44
CA LEU A 188 -3.60 -9.14 -10.29
C LEU A 188 -4.54 -9.75 -9.23
N ILE A 189 -4.24 -10.95 -8.75
CA ILE A 189 -5.06 -11.65 -7.76
C ILE A 189 -4.37 -11.81 -6.42
N ASP A 190 -3.03 -11.75 -6.39
CA ASP A 190 -2.27 -11.84 -5.14
C ASP A 190 -0.88 -11.22 -5.28
N PHE A 191 -0.41 -10.65 -4.20
CA PHE A 191 0.96 -10.19 -4.00
C PHE A 191 1.50 -10.90 -2.76
N VAL A 192 2.61 -11.63 -2.88
CA VAL A 192 3.22 -12.40 -1.78
C VAL A 192 4.66 -11.97 -1.58
N SER A 193 5.03 -11.67 -0.33
CA SER A 193 6.41 -11.34 0.04
C SER A 193 6.86 -12.08 1.29
N ASP A 194 8.12 -12.52 1.29
CA ASP A 194 8.79 -13.10 2.46
C ASP A 194 9.57 -12.05 3.26
N ASP A 195 9.52 -10.78 2.87
CA ASP A 195 10.38 -9.72 3.39
C ASP A 195 9.69 -8.81 4.43
N ARG A 196 8.52 -9.21 4.96
CA ARG A 196 7.81 -8.49 6.02
C ARG A 196 8.07 -9.07 7.40
N TYR A 197 7.99 -8.20 8.40
CA TYR A 197 8.09 -8.56 9.81
C TYR A 197 6.74 -8.40 10.49
N GLN A 198 6.34 -9.44 11.21
CA GLN A 198 5.15 -9.45 12.06
C GLN A 198 5.57 -9.13 13.50
N ALA A 199 4.95 -8.10 14.08
CA ALA A 199 5.13 -7.81 15.50
C ALA A 199 4.58 -8.97 16.35
N ARG A 200 5.35 -9.39 17.36
CA ARG A 200 4.88 -10.36 18.35
C ARG A 200 3.92 -9.73 19.34
N SER A 201 3.14 -10.57 20.01
CA SER A 201 2.16 -10.14 21.02
C SER A 201 2.79 -9.36 22.19
N ASP A 202 4.08 -9.53 22.45
CA ASP A 202 4.82 -8.78 23.48
C ASP A 202 5.16 -7.33 23.04
N GLY A 203 4.95 -7.00 21.77
CA GLY A 203 5.25 -5.69 21.19
C GLY A 203 6.72 -5.29 21.15
N LYS A 204 7.63 -6.21 21.59
CA LYS A 204 9.08 -5.94 21.73
C LYS A 204 9.92 -6.57 20.64
N ARG A 205 9.38 -7.58 19.98
CA ARG A 205 10.08 -8.35 18.95
C ARG A 205 9.20 -8.46 17.73
N SER A 206 9.83 -8.55 16.56
CA SER A 206 9.16 -8.93 15.33
C SER A 206 9.81 -10.21 14.77
N THR A 207 9.06 -10.90 13.95
CA THR A 207 9.54 -12.12 13.30
C THR A 207 9.24 -11.98 11.81
N ARG A 208 10.24 -12.28 10.99
CA ARG A 208 10.04 -12.31 9.54
C ARG A 208 8.99 -13.37 9.22
N CYS A 209 7.94 -12.97 8.56
CA CYS A 209 6.80 -13.82 8.26
C CYS A 209 6.32 -13.55 6.84
N ARG A 210 6.01 -14.61 6.12
CA ARG A 210 5.44 -14.51 4.78
C ARG A 210 4.09 -13.80 4.84
N TRP A 211 3.90 -12.86 3.92
CA TRP A 211 2.73 -11.99 3.89
C TRP A 211 2.12 -11.96 2.49
N SER A 212 0.80 -11.97 2.43
CA SER A 212 0.03 -12.00 1.19
C SER A 212 -1.06 -10.93 1.21
N THR A 213 -1.39 -10.40 0.03
CA THR A 213 -2.55 -9.53 -0.18
C THR A 213 -3.43 -10.06 -1.31
N PRO A 214 -4.23 -11.10 -1.03
CA PRO A 214 -5.24 -11.54 -1.98
C PRO A 214 -6.27 -10.45 -2.22
N VAL A 215 -6.58 -10.19 -3.51
CA VAL A 215 -7.46 -9.11 -3.94
C VAL A 215 -8.58 -9.60 -4.82
N LYS A 216 -9.68 -8.83 -4.85
CA LYS A 216 -10.89 -9.16 -5.60
C LYS A 216 -11.72 -7.94 -5.95
N GLY A 217 -12.77 -8.15 -6.75
CA GLY A 217 -13.80 -7.13 -6.98
C GLY A 217 -13.30 -5.95 -7.80
N TYR A 218 -12.57 -6.21 -8.90
CA TYR A 218 -12.11 -5.16 -9.79
C TYR A 218 -13.27 -4.29 -10.27
N ARG A 219 -13.12 -2.96 -10.12
CA ARG A 219 -14.11 -1.97 -10.53
C ARG A 219 -13.47 -0.69 -11.03
N SER A 220 -14.27 0.18 -11.66
CA SER A 220 -13.78 1.46 -12.18
C SER A 220 -13.67 2.52 -11.08
N PHE A 221 -12.54 3.21 -11.08
CA PHE A 221 -12.28 4.43 -10.33
C PHE A 221 -11.87 5.52 -11.33
N GLY A 222 -12.86 6.28 -11.79
CA GLY A 222 -12.65 7.15 -12.96
C GLY A 222 -12.27 6.33 -14.19
N PRO A 223 -11.16 6.68 -14.87
CA PRO A 223 -10.70 5.95 -16.05
C PRO A 223 -9.98 4.63 -15.73
N MET A 224 -9.63 4.41 -14.47
CA MET A 224 -8.83 3.26 -14.05
C MET A 224 -9.73 2.11 -13.58
N ARG A 225 -9.37 0.87 -13.94
CA ARG A 225 -9.96 -0.35 -13.42
C ARG A 225 -9.02 -0.96 -12.39
N LEU A 226 -9.36 -0.89 -11.10
CA LEU A 226 -8.51 -1.31 -9.99
C LEU A 226 -9.23 -2.31 -9.09
N VAL A 227 -8.47 -2.88 -8.17
CA VAL A 227 -9.00 -3.75 -7.10
C VAL A 227 -10.03 -2.99 -6.28
N GLY A 228 -11.17 -3.62 -5.99
CA GLY A 228 -12.23 -3.04 -5.16
C GLY A 228 -12.15 -3.47 -3.70
N ALA A 229 -11.54 -4.63 -3.43
CA ALA A 229 -11.37 -5.16 -2.08
C ALA A 229 -10.14 -6.08 -1.99
N GLY A 230 -9.60 -6.20 -0.80
CA GLY A 230 -8.47 -7.08 -0.53
C GLY A 230 -8.27 -7.34 0.96
N GLU A 231 -7.35 -8.24 1.25
CA GLU A 231 -7.01 -8.66 2.60
C GLU A 231 -5.50 -8.53 2.80
N GLY A 232 -5.05 -8.22 4.01
CA GLY A 232 -3.67 -8.45 4.42
C GLY A 232 -3.61 -9.71 5.27
N CYS A 233 -2.87 -10.71 4.80
CA CYS A 233 -2.79 -12.02 5.41
C CYS A 233 -1.36 -12.35 5.85
N TRP A 234 -1.21 -12.86 7.07
CA TRP A 234 0.00 -13.55 7.49
C TRP A 234 -0.10 -15.03 7.12
N LEU A 235 0.92 -15.55 6.47
CA LEU A 235 1.04 -16.96 6.11
C LEU A 235 1.95 -17.65 7.15
N ALA A 236 1.43 -17.80 8.38
CA ALA A 236 2.14 -18.38 9.49
C ALA A 236 2.17 -19.93 9.39
N GLU A 237 3.06 -20.58 10.14
CA GLU A 237 3.13 -22.07 10.21
C GLU A 237 1.82 -22.72 10.68
N THR A 238 1.04 -22.00 11.50
CA THR A 238 -0.28 -22.42 11.97
C THR A 238 -1.39 -22.28 10.93
N GLY A 239 -1.06 -21.78 9.74
CA GLY A 239 -1.96 -21.50 8.63
C GLY A 239 -2.13 -20.00 8.35
N PRO A 240 -2.67 -19.67 7.18
CA PRO A 240 -2.91 -18.29 6.80
C PRO A 240 -4.05 -17.67 7.62
N TYR A 241 -3.91 -16.42 8.03
CA TYR A 241 -5.01 -15.66 8.62
C TYR A 241 -5.01 -14.18 8.17
N PRO A 242 -6.16 -13.65 7.77
CA PRO A 242 -6.31 -12.24 7.50
C PRO A 242 -6.31 -11.46 8.83
N TYR A 243 -5.53 -10.37 8.88
CA TYR A 243 -5.56 -9.44 10.01
C TYR A 243 -6.20 -8.11 9.66
N ILE A 244 -6.34 -7.81 8.37
CA ILE A 244 -7.01 -6.63 7.84
C ILE A 244 -7.80 -7.02 6.59
N GLU A 245 -9.02 -6.53 6.49
CA GLU A 245 -9.87 -6.63 5.30
C GLU A 245 -10.30 -5.23 4.92
N LEU A 246 -10.15 -4.88 3.64
CA LEU A 246 -10.38 -3.53 3.13
C LEU A 246 -11.25 -3.55 1.88
N GLU A 247 -12.14 -2.57 1.81
CA GLU A 247 -12.84 -2.15 0.60
C GLU A 247 -12.36 -0.76 0.22
N ILE A 248 -12.12 -0.55 -1.08
CA ILE A 248 -11.59 0.71 -1.60
C ILE A 248 -12.76 1.64 -1.93
N ASP A 249 -12.85 2.79 -1.30
CA ASP A 249 -13.92 3.75 -1.54
C ASP A 249 -13.63 4.67 -2.72
N ASP A 250 -12.37 5.18 -2.77
CA ASP A 250 -11.96 6.17 -3.75
C ASP A 250 -10.44 6.14 -3.99
N VAL A 251 -10.05 6.41 -5.22
CA VAL A 251 -8.65 6.58 -5.63
C VAL A 251 -8.52 7.87 -6.44
N ALA A 252 -7.53 8.70 -6.10
CA ALA A 252 -7.22 9.92 -6.82
C ALA A 252 -5.72 9.98 -7.11
N TYR A 253 -5.37 10.35 -8.35
CA TYR A 253 -3.99 10.47 -8.80
C TYR A 253 -3.57 11.90 -8.96
N ASN A 254 -2.24 12.14 -8.80
CA ASN A 254 -1.59 13.41 -9.03
C ASN A 254 -2.28 14.56 -8.27
N VAL A 255 -2.55 14.30 -6.98
CA VAL A 255 -3.21 15.23 -6.08
C VAL A 255 -2.24 16.35 -5.72
N GLY A 256 -2.58 17.58 -6.05
CA GLY A 256 -1.78 18.76 -5.67
C GLY A 256 -2.00 19.19 -4.22
N ARG A 257 -1.09 20.05 -3.72
CA ARG A 257 -1.18 20.57 -2.34
C ARG A 257 -2.51 21.28 -2.06
N ASP A 258 -3.03 22.02 -3.04
CA ASP A 258 -4.26 22.81 -2.92
C ASP A 258 -5.50 22.11 -3.51
N ASP A 259 -5.36 20.84 -3.89
CA ASP A 259 -6.45 20.07 -4.48
C ASP A 259 -7.51 19.78 -3.40
N PRO A 260 -8.80 20.13 -3.63
CA PRO A 260 -9.88 19.85 -2.69
C PRO A 260 -10.08 18.34 -2.45
N ARG A 261 -9.62 17.47 -3.36
CA ARG A 261 -9.64 16.02 -3.19
C ARG A 261 -8.66 15.53 -2.12
N ARG A 262 -7.72 16.36 -1.70
CA ARG A 262 -6.71 16.06 -0.69
C ARG A 262 -7.31 15.71 0.68
N LEU A 263 -8.43 16.33 1.04
CA LEU A 263 -9.01 16.26 2.39
C LEU A 263 -10.47 15.75 2.42
N ARG A 264 -11.01 15.33 1.28
CA ARG A 264 -12.41 14.85 1.19
C ARG A 264 -12.51 13.38 1.49
#